data_ee6cc80bedb8e4115b85b77d2d3bbeba
#
_entry.id   ee6cc80bedb8e4115b85b77d2d3bbeba
#
_cell.length_a   1.000
_cell.length_b   1.000
_cell.length_c   1.000
_cell.angle_alpha   90.00
_cell.angle_beta   90.00
_cell.angle_gamma   90.00
#
_symmetry.space_group_name_H-M   'P 1'
#
loop_
_entity.id
_entity.type
_entity.pdbx_description
1 polymer ?
#
loop_
_entity_poly.entity_id
_entity_poly.type
_entity_poly.pdbx_seq_one_letter_code
_entity_poly.pdbx_strand_id
1 'polypeptide(L)'
;MNVTNVWYLFEGELDKIICNEIIQLGNGKWQEPLVASDADITREERKSGRDIEYQANHSVRKCEVAWLDDQWLYDLVFTYLGKANIDSGWKYDIQVVEKMQLTRYSGGEFYNFHIDGDGDNLAIFKNPKDEFLR
;
A
#
# COMPACT_ATOMS: atom_id res chain seq x y z
N MET A 1 6.55 -22.26 -9.20
CA MET A 1 6.34 -21.00 -9.93
C MET A 1 7.70 -20.34 -10.11
N ASN A 2 8.18 -20.18 -11.34
CA ASN A 2 9.41 -19.40 -11.59
C ASN A 2 9.02 -17.94 -11.77
N VAL A 3 9.26 -17.12 -10.76
CA VAL A 3 9.10 -15.66 -10.87
C VAL A 3 10.32 -15.15 -11.64
N THR A 4 10.09 -14.63 -12.84
CA THR A 4 11.16 -14.13 -13.71
C THR A 4 11.64 -12.74 -13.29
N ASN A 5 10.75 -11.91 -12.72
CA ASN A 5 11.06 -10.58 -12.23
C ASN A 5 10.41 -10.36 -10.87
N VAL A 6 11.11 -9.69 -9.97
CA VAL A 6 10.60 -9.34 -8.63
C VAL A 6 9.98 -7.94 -8.58
N TRP A 7 10.10 -7.17 -9.67
CA TRP A 7 9.54 -5.83 -9.83
C TRP A 7 9.22 -5.56 -11.30
N TYR A 8 8.37 -4.57 -11.54
CA TYR A 8 8.05 -4.06 -12.88
C TYR A 8 8.00 -2.53 -12.82
N LEU A 9 8.58 -1.87 -13.81
CA LEU A 9 8.63 -0.40 -13.91
C LEU A 9 7.85 0.06 -15.13
N PHE A 10 6.97 1.02 -14.94
CA PHE A 10 6.38 1.83 -15.98
C PHE A 10 7.09 3.19 -16.00
N GLU A 11 7.82 3.49 -17.04
CA GLU A 11 8.57 4.74 -17.15
C GLU A 11 7.85 5.70 -18.11
N GLY A 12 7.44 6.87 -17.58
CA GLY A 12 6.81 7.91 -18.38
C GLY A 12 5.40 7.60 -18.92
N GLU A 13 4.76 6.55 -18.41
CA GLU A 13 3.45 6.09 -18.91
C GLU A 13 2.28 6.97 -18.45
N LEU A 14 2.40 7.65 -17.31
CA LEU A 14 1.35 8.54 -16.83
C LEU A 14 1.55 9.96 -17.37
N ASP A 15 0.52 10.49 -18.03
CA ASP A 15 0.48 11.88 -18.43
C ASP A 15 0.50 12.82 -17.21
N LYS A 16 1.15 13.96 -17.35
CA LYS A 16 1.19 15.00 -16.31
C LYS A 16 -0.21 15.50 -15.90
N ILE A 17 -1.17 15.46 -16.80
CA ILE A 17 -2.55 15.85 -16.51
C ILE A 17 -3.13 14.87 -15.50
N ILE A 18 -3.00 13.57 -15.74
CA ILE A 18 -3.46 12.53 -14.80
C ILE A 18 -2.73 12.63 -13.45
N CYS A 19 -1.42 12.84 -13.48
CA CYS A 19 -0.67 13.06 -12.24
C CYS A 19 -1.20 14.24 -11.43
N ASN A 20 -1.50 15.36 -12.10
CA ASN A 20 -2.07 16.54 -11.46
C ASN A 20 -3.48 16.28 -10.92
N GLU A 21 -4.32 15.55 -11.65
CA GLU A 21 -5.66 15.15 -11.18
C GLU A 21 -5.55 14.30 -9.90
N ILE A 22 -4.66 13.33 -9.85
CA ILE A 22 -4.42 12.52 -8.65
C ILE A 22 -3.99 13.40 -7.47
N ILE A 23 -3.08 14.35 -7.69
CA ILE A 23 -2.66 15.30 -6.65
C ILE A 23 -3.84 16.12 -6.14
N GLN A 24 -4.72 16.57 -7.02
CA GLN A 24 -5.91 17.35 -6.66
C GLN A 24 -6.91 16.53 -5.81
N LEU A 25 -6.98 15.22 -5.97
CA LEU A 25 -7.83 14.37 -5.13
C LEU A 25 -7.44 14.43 -3.64
N GLY A 26 -6.18 14.74 -3.34
CA GLY A 26 -5.70 14.93 -1.98
C GLY A 26 -6.19 16.21 -1.30
N ASN A 27 -6.66 17.21 -2.08
CA ASN A 27 -7.09 18.49 -1.52
C ASN A 27 -8.26 18.31 -0.56
N GLY A 28 -8.12 18.86 0.64
CA GLY A 28 -9.11 18.76 1.71
C GLY A 28 -9.15 17.39 2.43
N LYS A 29 -8.28 16.43 2.02
CA LYS A 29 -8.21 15.10 2.63
C LYS A 29 -6.89 14.86 3.39
N TRP A 30 -5.95 15.81 3.35
CA TRP A 30 -4.64 15.66 4.00
C TRP A 30 -4.75 15.54 5.51
N GLN A 31 -4.11 14.54 6.06
CA GLN A 31 -4.07 14.26 7.48
C GLN A 31 -2.71 13.70 7.91
N GLU A 32 -2.45 13.70 9.19
CA GLU A 32 -1.27 13.11 9.78
C GLU A 32 -1.29 11.59 9.59
N PRO A 33 -0.18 10.96 9.18
CA PRO A 33 -0.11 9.52 9.05
C PRO A 33 -0.08 8.85 10.42
N LEU A 34 -0.75 7.73 10.55
CA LEU A 34 -0.66 6.89 11.72
C LEU A 34 0.31 5.74 11.43
N VAL A 35 1.06 5.35 12.45
CA VAL A 35 1.92 4.16 12.44
C VAL A 35 1.50 3.26 13.59
N ALA A 36 1.75 1.96 13.48
CA ALA A 36 1.51 1.04 14.58
C ALA A 36 2.35 1.48 15.79
N SER A 37 1.71 1.63 16.94
CA SER A 37 2.37 2.07 18.17
C SER A 37 3.30 1.02 18.77
N ASP A 38 3.19 -0.20 18.30
CA ASP A 38 3.69 -1.39 18.97
C ASP A 38 4.96 -1.92 18.30
N ALA A 39 6.03 -1.11 18.32
CA ALA A 39 7.37 -1.58 17.92
C ALA A 39 7.85 -2.78 18.77
N ASP A 40 7.24 -2.99 19.94
CA ASP A 40 7.61 -4.01 20.93
C ASP A 40 6.62 -5.18 21.05
N ILE A 41 5.57 -5.25 20.20
CA ILE A 41 4.66 -6.40 20.22
C ILE A 41 5.34 -7.60 19.58
N THR A 42 5.42 -8.68 20.38
CA THR A 42 5.94 -9.95 19.89
C THR A 42 4.98 -10.59 18.87
N ARG A 43 5.52 -11.48 18.03
CA ARG A 43 4.75 -12.23 17.04
C ARG A 43 3.61 -13.03 17.67
N GLU A 44 3.82 -13.56 18.87
CA GLU A 44 2.85 -14.32 19.63
C GLU A 44 1.67 -13.44 20.09
N GLU A 45 1.94 -12.22 20.55
CA GLU A 45 0.92 -11.27 20.99
C GLU A 45 0.04 -10.82 19.81
N ARG A 46 0.62 -10.62 18.62
CA ARG A 46 -0.16 -10.34 17.41
C ARG A 46 -1.10 -11.48 17.04
N LYS A 47 -0.65 -12.73 17.17
CA LYS A 47 -1.47 -13.93 16.91
C LYS A 47 -2.60 -14.12 17.91
N SER A 48 -2.49 -13.56 19.11
CA SER A 48 -3.52 -13.65 20.15
C SER A 48 -4.72 -12.74 19.91
N GLY A 49 -4.74 -11.96 18.80
CA GLY A 49 -5.85 -11.07 18.46
C GLY A 49 -5.86 -9.76 19.24
N ARG A 50 -4.70 -9.34 19.77
CA ARG A 50 -4.57 -8.03 20.39
C ARG A 50 -4.76 -6.94 19.34
N ASP A 51 -5.63 -5.98 19.63
CA ASP A 51 -5.83 -4.82 18.77
C ASP A 51 -4.54 -4.00 18.69
N ILE A 52 -4.10 -3.71 17.47
CA ILE A 52 -2.95 -2.84 17.22
C ILE A 52 -3.42 -1.40 17.35
N GLU A 53 -2.83 -0.65 18.28
CA GLU A 53 -3.04 0.78 18.35
C GLU A 53 -2.23 1.48 17.25
N TYR A 54 -2.87 2.43 16.58
CA TYR A 54 -2.24 3.30 15.60
C TYR A 54 -2.19 4.72 16.14
N GLN A 55 -1.00 5.32 16.12
CA GLN A 55 -0.80 6.69 16.59
C GLN A 55 0.18 7.44 15.68
N ALA A 56 0.14 8.76 15.73
CA ALA A 56 1.16 9.58 15.09
C ALA A 56 2.50 9.43 15.81
N ASN A 57 3.56 9.18 15.05
CA ASN A 57 4.93 9.09 15.57
C ASN A 57 5.92 9.77 14.61
N HIS A 58 6.23 11.03 14.90
CA HIS A 58 7.11 11.85 14.07
C HIS A 58 8.57 11.41 14.08
N SER A 59 8.98 10.52 14.95
CA SER A 59 10.32 9.91 14.90
C SER A 59 10.41 8.76 13.90
N VAL A 60 9.26 8.20 13.51
CA VAL A 60 9.16 7.09 12.54
C VAL A 60 8.74 7.61 11.17
N ARG A 61 7.68 8.45 11.14
CA ARG A 61 7.14 8.99 9.89
C ARG A 61 6.70 10.43 10.08
N LYS A 62 7.16 11.29 9.20
CA LYS A 62 6.75 12.68 9.11
C LYS A 62 6.40 13.00 7.67
N CYS A 63 5.13 13.16 7.40
CA CYS A 63 4.56 13.49 6.07
C CYS A 63 3.08 13.80 6.24
N GLU A 64 2.38 14.02 5.14
CA GLU A 64 0.93 14.07 5.11
C GLU A 64 0.39 12.96 4.21
N VAL A 65 -0.75 12.40 4.55
CA VAL A 65 -1.42 11.36 3.76
C VAL A 65 -2.85 11.76 3.44
N ALA A 66 -3.32 11.33 2.29
CA ALA A 66 -4.72 11.42 1.91
C ALA A 66 -5.19 10.05 1.41
N TRP A 67 -6.33 9.59 1.91
CA TRP A 67 -6.92 8.33 1.48
C TRP A 67 -7.88 8.57 0.33
N LEU A 68 -7.64 7.87 -0.77
CA LEU A 68 -8.37 8.01 -2.03
C LEU A 68 -9.19 6.74 -2.29
N ASP A 69 -10.44 6.93 -2.69
CA ASP A 69 -11.38 5.85 -3.02
C ASP A 69 -12.17 6.14 -4.30
N ASP A 70 -11.60 6.95 -5.18
CA ASP A 70 -12.19 7.33 -6.46
C ASP A 70 -12.11 6.15 -7.45
N GLN A 71 -13.25 5.73 -8.02
CA GLN A 71 -13.34 4.53 -8.86
C GLN A 71 -12.40 4.55 -10.07
N TRP A 72 -12.30 5.70 -10.76
CA TRP A 72 -11.43 5.82 -11.93
C TRP A 72 -9.95 5.58 -11.59
N LEU A 73 -9.52 5.92 -10.35
CA LEU A 73 -8.15 5.69 -9.89
C LEU A 73 -7.92 4.19 -9.64
N TYR A 74 -8.90 3.47 -9.11
CA TYR A 74 -8.84 2.02 -9.02
C TYR A 74 -8.72 1.39 -10.40
N ASP A 75 -9.54 1.80 -11.36
CA ASP A 75 -9.52 1.28 -12.72
C ASP A 75 -8.16 1.52 -13.39
N LEU A 76 -7.57 2.70 -13.19
CA LEU A 76 -6.23 3.03 -13.64
C LEU A 76 -5.17 2.10 -13.05
N VAL A 77 -5.15 1.96 -11.72
CA VAL A 77 -4.17 1.13 -11.02
C VAL A 77 -4.34 -0.35 -11.40
N PHE A 78 -5.57 -0.86 -11.47
CA PHE A 78 -5.83 -2.23 -11.92
C PHE A 78 -5.35 -2.50 -13.34
N THR A 79 -5.45 -1.52 -14.23
CA THR A 79 -4.94 -1.63 -15.60
C THR A 79 -3.42 -1.84 -15.59
N TYR A 80 -2.68 -1.04 -14.83
CA TYR A 80 -1.23 -1.18 -14.72
C TYR A 80 -0.82 -2.45 -13.96
N LEU A 81 -1.50 -2.80 -12.88
CA LEU A 81 -1.26 -4.05 -12.15
C LEU A 81 -1.48 -5.27 -13.04
N GLY A 82 -2.57 -5.30 -13.80
CA GLY A 82 -2.85 -6.39 -14.75
C GLY A 82 -1.77 -6.51 -15.81
N LYS A 83 -1.33 -5.40 -16.39
CA LYS A 83 -0.23 -5.38 -17.36
C LYS A 83 1.07 -5.89 -16.74
N ALA A 84 1.47 -5.38 -15.59
CA ALA A 84 2.67 -5.82 -14.90
C ALA A 84 2.62 -7.32 -14.56
N ASN A 85 1.48 -7.79 -14.07
CA ASN A 85 1.25 -9.18 -13.71
C ASN A 85 1.42 -10.14 -14.90
N ILE A 86 0.93 -9.74 -16.08
CA ILE A 86 1.08 -10.50 -17.32
C ILE A 86 2.53 -10.47 -17.80
N ASP A 87 3.08 -9.27 -17.96
CA ASP A 87 4.40 -9.05 -18.56
C ASP A 87 5.53 -9.65 -17.70
N SER A 88 5.38 -9.66 -16.39
CA SER A 88 6.34 -10.26 -15.44
C SER A 88 6.13 -11.76 -15.22
N GLY A 89 5.03 -12.31 -15.70
CA GLY A 89 4.69 -13.72 -15.49
C GLY A 89 4.38 -14.07 -14.02
N TRP A 90 3.98 -13.09 -13.20
CA TRP A 90 3.69 -13.31 -11.78
C TRP A 90 2.47 -14.20 -11.54
N LYS A 91 1.43 -14.06 -12.36
CA LYS A 91 0.18 -14.84 -12.29
C LYS A 91 -0.54 -14.71 -10.95
N TYR A 92 -0.49 -13.52 -10.34
CA TYR A 92 -1.28 -13.25 -9.14
C TYR A 92 -2.77 -13.16 -9.51
N ASP A 93 -3.62 -13.70 -8.64
CA ASP A 93 -5.07 -13.51 -8.70
C ASP A 93 -5.43 -12.30 -7.84
N ILE A 94 -5.41 -11.11 -8.46
CA ILE A 94 -5.66 -9.83 -7.79
C ILE A 94 -7.15 -9.54 -7.85
N GLN A 95 -7.85 -9.72 -6.73
CA GLN A 95 -9.29 -9.54 -6.66
C GLN A 95 -9.70 -8.26 -5.94
N VAL A 96 -8.89 -7.78 -5.00
CA VAL A 96 -9.21 -6.62 -4.16
C VAL A 96 -7.97 -5.74 -4.01
N VAL A 97 -8.20 -4.45 -3.99
CA VAL A 97 -7.18 -3.44 -3.66
C VAL A 97 -7.70 -2.62 -2.49
N GLU A 98 -6.87 -2.37 -1.51
CA GLU A 98 -7.17 -1.48 -0.40
C GLU A 98 -7.33 -0.03 -0.88
N LYS A 99 -7.84 0.85 -0.01
CA LYS A 99 -7.85 2.28 -0.28
C LYS A 99 -6.45 2.76 -0.59
N MET A 100 -6.34 3.58 -1.62
CA MET A 100 -5.04 4.11 -2.05
C MET A 100 -4.60 5.23 -1.13
N GLN A 101 -3.35 5.20 -0.72
CA GLN A 101 -2.75 6.26 0.06
C GLN A 101 -1.91 7.16 -0.85
N LEU A 102 -2.33 8.41 -0.98
CA LEU A 102 -1.49 9.46 -1.55
C LEU A 102 -0.66 10.07 -0.42
N THR A 103 0.66 10.11 -0.59
CA THR A 103 1.57 10.65 0.41
C THR A 103 2.28 11.88 -0.14
N ARG A 104 2.38 12.92 0.67
CA ARG A 104 3.10 14.14 0.37
C ARG A 104 4.23 14.35 1.39
N TYR A 105 5.43 14.58 0.87
CA TYR A 105 6.60 14.91 1.67
C TYR A 105 7.05 16.33 1.35
N SER A 106 7.16 17.17 2.36
CA SER A 106 7.78 18.50 2.31
C SER A 106 9.25 18.43 2.71
N GLY A 107 9.99 19.53 2.56
CA GLY A 107 11.43 19.54 2.89
C GLY A 107 11.71 19.08 4.34
N GLY A 108 12.59 18.10 4.49
CA GLY A 108 12.94 17.52 5.79
C GLY A 108 11.94 16.51 6.35
N GLU A 109 10.92 16.15 5.58
CA GLU A 109 10.00 15.07 5.95
C GLU A 109 10.51 13.72 5.46
N PHE A 110 10.08 12.64 6.12
CA PHE A 110 10.62 11.31 5.89
C PHE A 110 9.66 10.20 6.35
N TYR A 111 9.95 9.01 5.90
CA TYR A 111 9.50 7.77 6.48
C TYR A 111 10.72 6.87 6.63
N ASN A 112 11.00 6.40 7.83
CA ASN A 112 12.15 5.54 8.09
C ASN A 112 12.04 4.22 7.33
N PHE A 113 13.16 3.54 7.12
CA PHE A 113 13.17 2.20 6.54
C PHE A 113 12.23 1.28 7.30
N HIS A 114 11.35 0.62 6.59
CA HIS A 114 10.32 -0.26 7.13
C HIS A 114 10.03 -1.39 6.15
N ILE A 115 9.31 -2.39 6.62
CA ILE A 115 8.76 -3.46 5.80
C ILE A 115 7.26 -3.23 5.74
N ASP A 116 6.68 -3.23 4.53
CA ASP A 116 5.24 -3.16 4.35
C ASP A 116 4.61 -4.49 4.75
N GLY A 117 3.96 -4.50 5.89
CA GLY A 117 3.40 -5.69 6.50
C GLY A 117 4.45 -6.61 7.11
N ASP A 118 4.03 -7.39 8.08
CA ASP A 118 4.76 -8.55 8.53
C ASP A 118 4.22 -9.79 7.79
N GLY A 119 5.01 -10.86 7.70
CA GLY A 119 4.61 -12.08 6.99
C GLY A 119 3.31 -12.72 7.51
N ASP A 120 2.80 -12.31 8.66
CA ASP A 120 1.56 -12.79 9.26
C ASP A 120 0.33 -12.06 8.71
N ASN A 121 0.47 -10.86 8.18
CA ASN A 121 -0.62 -10.15 7.49
C ASN A 121 -1.09 -10.86 6.23
N LEU A 122 -0.24 -11.66 5.60
CA LEU A 122 -0.62 -12.50 4.47
C LEU A 122 -1.62 -13.61 4.85
N ALA A 123 -1.72 -13.96 6.12
CA ALA A 123 -2.66 -14.98 6.61
C ALA A 123 -4.11 -14.50 6.65
N ILE A 124 -4.35 -13.20 6.62
CA ILE A 124 -5.69 -12.59 6.69
C ILE A 124 -6.42 -12.72 5.35
N PHE A 125 -5.68 -12.83 4.26
CA PHE A 125 -6.23 -12.88 2.90
C PHE A 125 -6.22 -14.32 2.34
N LYS A 126 -6.92 -15.22 3.02
CA LYS A 126 -7.15 -16.56 2.51
C LYS A 126 -8.51 -16.64 1.83
N ASN A 127 -8.56 -17.33 0.69
CA ASN A 127 -9.83 -17.65 0.06
C ASN A 127 -10.59 -18.73 0.89
N PRO A 128 -11.87 -19.02 0.57
CA PRO A 128 -12.63 -20.08 1.26
C PRO A 128 -12.01 -21.47 1.21
N LYS A 129 -10.99 -21.69 0.38
CA LYS A 129 -10.23 -22.94 0.27
C LYS A 129 -8.94 -22.94 1.11
N ASP A 130 -8.77 -21.95 1.99
CA ASP A 130 -7.57 -21.75 2.82
C ASP A 130 -6.27 -21.49 2.02
N GLU A 131 -6.39 -21.05 0.77
CA GLU A 131 -5.28 -20.66 -0.10
C GLU A 131 -5.01 -19.15 0.08
N PHE A 132 -3.73 -18.78 0.15
CA PHE A 132 -3.36 -17.36 0.21
C PHE A 132 -3.75 -16.65 -1.08
N LEU A 133 -4.53 -15.59 -0.95
CA LEU A 133 -4.73 -14.61 -2.01
C LEU A 133 -3.45 -13.74 -2.06
N ARG A 134 -2.66 -13.96 -3.07
CA ARG A 134 -1.48 -13.13 -3.39
C ARG A 134 -1.74 -12.30 -4.60
#